data_177acd7af8e4117d5d860dd44119bf93
#
_entry.id   177acd7af8e4117d5d860dd44119bf93
#
_cell.length_a   1.000
_cell.length_b   1.000
_cell.length_c   1.000
_cell.angle_alpha   90.00
_cell.angle_beta   90.00
_cell.angle_gamma   90.00
#
_symmetry.space_group_name_H-M   'P 1'
#
loop_
_entity.id
_entity.type
_entity.pdbx_description
1 polymer ?
#
loop_
_entity_poly.entity_id
_entity_poly.type
_entity_poly.pdbx_seq_one_letter_code
_entity_poly.pdbx_strand_id
1 'polypeptide(L)'
;PALLEDVLKYKENELRCYKLIAGRGFEPIELSPVAQFGTSSIIATVDQKKVLTSLRNTEVQADPTNAIALHYASLKKKGELDNKTYNYSNISRVIRTQVFNNPNFTPHFTVLALISCGRDTGSFNFEKEELLKHLTTSYEICKSYGVEKIYYEIIPCKGYDSQSPLIME
;
A
#
# COMPACT_ATOMS: atom_id res chain seq x y z
N PRO A 1 11.06 9.42 19.34
CA PRO A 1 10.18 10.18 20.23
C PRO A 1 8.81 9.54 20.26
N ALA A 2 8.15 9.55 21.42
CA ALA A 2 6.76 9.12 21.51
C ALA A 2 5.87 10.10 20.76
N LEU A 3 4.82 9.61 20.11
CA LEU A 3 3.77 10.46 19.58
C LEU A 3 3.00 11.07 20.76
N LEU A 4 2.77 12.38 20.72
CA LEU A 4 1.97 13.12 21.72
C LEU A 4 0.48 13.10 21.36
N GLU A 5 0.03 12.03 20.72
CA GLU A 5 -1.36 11.84 20.30
C GLU A 5 -2.11 10.97 21.31
N ASP A 6 -3.43 11.13 21.36
CA ASP A 6 -4.30 10.19 22.05
C ASP A 6 -4.22 8.82 21.36
N VAL A 7 -3.48 7.91 21.99
CA VAL A 7 -3.20 6.57 21.44
C VAL A 7 -4.48 5.76 21.26
N LEU A 8 -5.44 5.89 22.17
CA LEU A 8 -6.71 5.17 22.07
C LEU A 8 -7.50 5.64 20.85
N LYS A 9 -7.66 6.95 20.72
CA LYS A 9 -8.34 7.56 19.56
C LYS A 9 -7.64 7.20 18.24
N TYR A 10 -6.30 7.16 18.24
CA TYR A 10 -5.53 6.74 17.07
C TYR A 10 -5.85 5.29 16.69
N LYS A 11 -5.86 4.36 17.65
CA LYS A 11 -6.17 2.95 17.41
C LYS A 11 -7.63 2.69 17.05
N GLU A 12 -8.57 3.45 17.59
CA GLU A 12 -9.98 3.41 17.18
C GLU A 12 -10.16 3.86 15.74
N ASN A 13 -9.47 4.91 15.31
CA ASN A 13 -9.47 5.37 13.93
C ASN A 13 -8.87 4.34 12.97
N GLU A 14 -7.76 3.72 13.34
CA GLU A 14 -7.12 2.63 12.58
C GLU A 14 -8.08 1.46 12.41
N LEU A 15 -8.73 1.01 13.48
CA LEU A 15 -9.72 -0.07 13.44
C LEU A 15 -10.94 0.30 12.60
N ARG A 16 -11.42 1.54 12.70
CA ARG A 16 -12.54 2.04 11.88
C ARG A 16 -12.17 2.00 10.39
N CYS A 17 -10.96 2.40 10.04
CA CYS A 17 -10.44 2.35 8.70
C CYS A 17 -10.40 0.89 8.18
N TYR A 18 -9.86 -0.04 8.94
CA TYR A 18 -9.85 -1.46 8.58
C TYR A 18 -11.26 -2.03 8.37
N LYS A 19 -12.23 -1.71 9.23
CA LYS A 19 -13.62 -2.17 9.08
C LYS A 19 -14.26 -1.67 7.79
N LEU A 20 -14.03 -0.40 7.42
CA LEU A 20 -14.50 0.18 6.17
C LEU A 20 -13.89 -0.55 4.96
N ILE A 21 -12.59 -0.74 4.98
CA ILE A 21 -11.84 -1.38 3.89
C ILE A 21 -12.24 -2.85 3.73
N ALA A 22 -12.39 -3.58 4.83
CA ALA A 22 -12.87 -4.95 4.82
C ALA A 22 -14.27 -5.06 4.23
N GLY A 23 -15.17 -4.10 4.54
CA GLY A 23 -16.49 -3.98 3.93
C GLY A 23 -16.48 -3.77 2.41
N ARG A 24 -15.34 -3.33 1.86
CA ARG A 24 -15.06 -3.19 0.42
C ARG A 24 -14.36 -4.40 -0.21
N GLY A 25 -14.21 -5.49 0.56
CA GLY A 25 -13.66 -6.75 0.08
C GLY A 25 -12.14 -6.80 0.05
N PHE A 26 -11.45 -5.95 0.83
CA PHE A 26 -10.01 -6.08 1.08
C PHE A 26 -9.78 -6.83 2.39
N GLU A 27 -9.03 -7.90 2.32
CA GLU A 27 -8.63 -8.68 3.49
C GLU A 27 -7.52 -7.95 4.25
N PRO A 28 -7.71 -7.65 5.55
CA PRO A 28 -6.67 -7.05 6.37
C PRO A 28 -5.51 -8.03 6.61
N ILE A 29 -4.30 -7.56 6.40
CA ILE A 29 -3.08 -8.33 6.69
C ILE A 29 -2.21 -7.53 7.66
N GLU A 30 -1.77 -8.19 8.72
CA GLU A 30 -0.71 -7.66 9.59
C GLU A 30 0.64 -8.13 9.07
N LEU A 31 1.59 -7.21 8.95
CA LEU A 31 2.93 -7.49 8.46
C LEU A 31 3.96 -7.43 9.59
N SER A 32 5.01 -8.23 9.46
CA SER A 32 6.20 -8.07 10.30
C SER A 32 6.80 -6.67 10.11
N PRO A 33 7.34 -6.04 11.15
CA PRO A 33 8.03 -4.75 11.03
C PRO A 33 9.34 -4.85 10.23
N VAL A 34 9.81 -6.07 9.94
CA VAL A 34 10.98 -6.34 9.12
C VAL A 34 10.63 -7.26 7.96
N ALA A 35 11.29 -7.06 6.83
CA ALA A 35 11.15 -7.84 5.62
C ALA A 35 12.52 -8.34 5.14
N GLN A 36 12.54 -9.20 4.13
CA GLN A 36 13.77 -9.62 3.49
C GLN A 36 14.45 -8.41 2.82
N PHE A 37 15.77 -8.38 2.85
CA PHE A 37 16.56 -7.31 2.23
C PHE A 37 16.20 -7.15 0.75
N GLY A 38 15.95 -5.92 0.34
CA GLY A 38 15.54 -5.57 -1.02
C GLY A 38 14.03 -5.62 -1.28
N THR A 39 13.22 -6.06 -0.32
CA THR A 39 11.75 -6.12 -0.48
C THR A 39 11.17 -4.76 -0.87
N SER A 40 11.57 -3.68 -0.21
CA SER A 40 11.03 -2.34 -0.46
C SER A 40 11.61 -1.66 -1.71
N SER A 41 12.75 -2.10 -2.21
CA SER A 41 13.48 -1.41 -3.30
C SER A 41 13.48 -2.15 -4.64
N ILE A 42 13.33 -3.48 -4.65
CA ILE A 42 13.43 -4.27 -5.89
C ILE A 42 12.13 -4.18 -6.70
N ILE A 43 10.99 -4.30 -6.04
CA ILE A 43 9.68 -4.32 -6.71
C ILE A 43 9.05 -2.94 -6.66
N ALA A 44 9.16 -2.22 -5.52
CA ALA A 44 8.63 -0.88 -5.39
C ALA A 44 9.64 0.20 -5.72
N THR A 45 9.13 1.39 -5.59
CA THR A 45 9.77 2.64 -5.95
C THR A 45 10.57 3.26 -4.81
N VAL A 46 10.78 2.56 -3.70
CA VAL A 46 11.57 3.07 -2.59
C VAL A 46 13.05 2.90 -2.89
N ASP A 47 13.79 4.00 -2.93
CA ASP A 47 15.24 3.95 -3.09
C ASP A 47 15.88 3.21 -1.90
N GLN A 48 16.72 2.20 -2.19
CA GLN A 48 17.40 1.37 -1.17
C GLN A 48 18.19 2.23 -0.17
N LYS A 49 18.69 3.38 -0.56
CA LYS A 49 19.39 4.33 0.34
C LYS A 49 18.49 4.93 1.41
N LYS A 50 17.17 4.84 1.22
CA LYS A 50 16.15 5.31 2.18
C LYS A 50 15.64 4.20 3.09
N VAL A 51 16.08 2.97 2.87
CA VAL A 51 15.65 1.78 3.63
C VAL A 51 16.66 1.49 4.72
N LEU A 52 16.17 1.28 5.94
CA LEU A 52 17.02 0.94 7.07
C LEU A 52 17.31 -0.56 7.07
N THR A 53 18.57 -0.92 6.92
CA THR A 53 19.03 -2.31 6.98
C THR A 53 19.01 -2.80 8.43
N SER A 54 18.60 -4.04 8.62
CA SER A 54 18.61 -4.74 9.90
C SER A 54 19.55 -5.96 9.86
N LEU A 55 19.50 -6.80 10.88
CA LEU A 55 20.34 -8.00 10.99
C LEU A 55 19.90 -9.11 10.02
N ARG A 56 20.86 -9.99 9.65
CA ARG A 56 20.58 -11.24 8.91
C ARG A 56 19.88 -11.07 7.57
N ASN A 57 20.36 -10.13 6.76
CA ASN A 57 19.79 -9.85 5.42
C ASN A 57 18.31 -9.45 5.48
N THR A 58 17.93 -8.70 6.50
CA THR A 58 16.61 -8.10 6.62
C THR A 58 16.69 -6.58 6.57
N GLU A 59 15.58 -5.95 6.29
CA GLU A 59 15.40 -4.50 6.32
C GLU A 59 14.13 -4.14 7.10
N VAL A 60 14.11 -2.95 7.66
CA VAL A 60 12.90 -2.40 8.28
C VAL A 60 11.92 -2.04 7.18
N GLN A 61 10.66 -2.38 7.38
CA GLN A 61 9.59 -2.14 6.41
C GLN A 61 9.52 -0.66 6.02
N ALA A 62 9.74 -0.37 4.75
CA ALA A 62 9.67 0.97 4.18
C ALA A 62 8.45 1.15 3.26
N ASP A 63 7.88 0.03 2.80
CA ASP A 63 6.66 -0.02 2.00
C ASP A 63 5.97 -1.39 2.14
N PRO A 64 4.70 -1.46 2.56
CA PRO A 64 4.00 -2.73 2.75
C PRO A 64 3.62 -3.43 1.45
N THR A 65 3.49 -2.70 0.34
CA THR A 65 2.99 -3.22 -0.94
C THR A 65 3.79 -4.41 -1.43
N ASN A 66 5.12 -4.31 -1.37
CA ASN A 66 6.00 -5.35 -1.85
C ASN A 66 6.02 -6.60 -0.97
N ALA A 67 5.95 -6.40 0.35
CA ALA A 67 5.88 -7.53 1.26
C ALA A 67 4.62 -8.37 1.01
N ILE A 68 3.50 -7.71 0.75
CA ILE A 68 2.23 -8.38 0.41
C ILE A 68 2.32 -9.04 -0.98
N ALA A 69 2.91 -8.38 -1.98
CA ALA A 69 3.10 -8.95 -3.30
C ALA A 69 3.97 -10.23 -3.26
N LEU A 70 5.04 -10.23 -2.46
CA LEU A 70 5.88 -11.40 -2.25
C LEU A 70 5.15 -12.51 -1.49
N HIS A 71 4.34 -12.16 -0.50
CA HIS A 71 3.48 -13.11 0.20
C HIS A 71 2.52 -13.80 -0.78
N TYR A 72 1.78 -13.02 -1.58
CA TYR A 72 0.90 -13.55 -2.62
C TYR A 72 1.65 -14.46 -3.61
N ALA A 73 2.80 -14.03 -4.12
CA ALA A 73 3.62 -14.80 -5.04
C ALA A 73 4.09 -16.13 -4.43
N SER A 74 4.43 -16.12 -3.13
CA SER A 74 4.80 -17.34 -2.39
C SER A 74 3.65 -18.32 -2.28
N LEU A 75 2.45 -17.85 -1.90
CA LEU A 75 1.25 -18.68 -1.80
C LEU A 75 0.87 -19.27 -3.18
N LYS A 76 0.93 -18.44 -4.22
CA LYS A 76 0.65 -18.88 -5.59
C LYS A 76 1.64 -19.96 -6.06
N LYS A 77 2.93 -19.79 -5.77
CA LYS A 77 3.97 -20.78 -6.09
C LYS A 77 3.74 -22.12 -5.40
N LYS A 78 3.19 -22.12 -4.19
CA LYS A 78 2.84 -23.32 -3.43
C LYS A 78 1.54 -24.00 -3.88
N GLY A 79 0.77 -23.35 -4.76
CA GLY A 79 -0.54 -23.86 -5.17
C GLY A 79 -1.64 -23.67 -4.11
N GLU A 80 -1.44 -22.75 -3.17
CA GLU A 80 -2.39 -22.48 -2.07
C GLU A 80 -3.47 -21.45 -2.46
N LEU A 81 -3.40 -20.90 -3.68
CA LEU A 81 -4.35 -19.90 -4.16
C LEU A 81 -5.10 -20.35 -5.41
N ASP A 82 -6.40 -20.08 -5.44
CA ASP A 82 -7.25 -20.23 -6.61
C ASP A 82 -6.97 -19.18 -7.69
N ASN A 83 -7.52 -19.38 -8.90
CA ASN A 83 -7.46 -18.40 -9.98
C ASN A 83 -8.56 -17.33 -9.83
N LYS A 84 -8.45 -16.53 -8.77
CA LYS A 84 -9.32 -15.36 -8.52
C LYS A 84 -8.50 -14.13 -8.16
N THR A 85 -9.14 -12.97 -8.12
CA THR A 85 -8.54 -11.76 -7.59
C THR A 85 -8.49 -11.81 -6.06
N TYR A 86 -7.36 -11.45 -5.50
CA TYR A 86 -7.14 -11.29 -4.07
C TYR A 86 -6.87 -9.83 -3.76
N ASN A 87 -7.63 -9.28 -2.83
CA ASN A 87 -7.51 -7.90 -2.42
C ASN A 87 -7.08 -7.85 -0.96
N TYR A 88 -5.96 -7.21 -0.71
CA TYR A 88 -5.37 -7.09 0.63
C TYR A 88 -5.28 -5.65 1.07
N SER A 89 -5.33 -5.43 2.38
CA SER A 89 -5.07 -4.13 2.98
C SER A 89 -4.12 -4.26 4.15
N ASN A 90 -3.31 -3.23 4.35
CA ASN A 90 -2.42 -3.14 5.49
C ASN A 90 -2.32 -1.70 5.97
N ILE A 91 -2.34 -1.50 7.27
CA ILE A 91 -2.03 -0.23 7.92
C ILE A 91 -0.83 -0.49 8.81
N SER A 92 0.32 0.00 8.42
CA SER A 92 1.55 -0.22 9.16
C SER A 92 2.39 1.05 9.29
N ARG A 93 3.19 1.11 10.34
CA ARG A 93 4.17 2.15 10.51
C ARG A 93 5.45 1.75 9.76
N VAL A 94 5.86 2.60 8.85
CA VAL A 94 7.07 2.42 8.02
C VAL A 94 8.15 3.42 8.41
N ILE A 95 9.39 3.10 8.06
CA ILE A 95 10.54 3.97 8.25
C ILE A 95 11.21 4.19 6.89
N ARG A 96 11.41 5.47 6.55
CA ARG A 96 12.21 5.89 5.39
C ARG A 96 13.25 6.88 5.87
N THR A 97 14.52 6.50 5.78
CA THR A 97 15.65 7.32 6.24
C THR A 97 15.99 8.37 5.20
N GLN A 98 15.26 9.47 5.23
CA GLN A 98 15.49 10.62 4.36
C GLN A 98 15.45 11.91 5.17
N VAL A 99 16.17 12.90 4.69
CA VAL A 99 16.12 14.24 5.28
C VAL A 99 14.87 14.95 4.77
N PHE A 100 14.12 15.53 5.69
CA PHE A 100 12.96 16.37 5.35
C PHE A 100 13.27 17.82 5.73
N ASN A 101 13.00 18.71 4.78
CA ASN A 101 13.10 20.17 5.03
C ASN A 101 11.86 20.74 5.73
N ASN A 102 10.79 19.97 5.81
CA ASN A 102 9.55 20.36 6.51
C ASN A 102 9.56 19.76 7.92
N PRO A 103 9.46 20.59 8.97
CA PRO A 103 9.49 20.14 10.36
C PRO A 103 8.28 19.25 10.74
N ASN A 104 7.20 19.27 9.96
CA ASN A 104 6.03 18.43 10.17
C ASN A 104 6.18 17.01 9.62
N PHE A 105 7.25 16.74 8.86
CA PHE A 105 7.53 15.40 8.34
C PHE A 105 8.52 14.67 9.24
N THR A 106 8.25 13.40 9.46
CA THR A 106 9.12 12.51 10.24
C THR A 106 9.56 11.33 9.38
N PRO A 107 10.74 10.73 9.65
CA PRO A 107 11.21 9.57 8.91
C PRO A 107 10.39 8.30 9.16
N HIS A 108 9.47 8.31 10.11
CA HIS A 108 8.51 7.24 10.38
C HIS A 108 7.09 7.78 10.30
N PHE A 109 6.23 7.08 9.63
CA PHE A 109 4.82 7.47 9.43
C PHE A 109 3.97 6.21 9.18
N THR A 110 2.66 6.37 9.33
CA THR A 110 1.73 5.28 9.03
C THR A 110 1.31 5.35 7.56
N VAL A 111 1.36 4.19 6.91
CA VAL A 111 0.90 4.00 5.53
C VAL A 111 -0.29 3.05 5.52
N LEU A 112 -1.35 3.45 4.85
CA LEU A 112 -2.39 2.56 4.39
C LEU A 112 -2.03 2.08 2.98
N ALA A 113 -2.01 0.78 2.78
CA ALA A 113 -1.85 0.16 1.47
C ALA A 113 -3.08 -0.66 1.11
N LEU A 114 -3.53 -0.52 -0.13
CA LEU A 114 -4.53 -1.37 -0.78
C LEU A 114 -3.81 -2.08 -1.93
N ILE A 115 -3.91 -3.40 -1.98
CA ILE A 115 -3.20 -4.22 -2.95
C ILE A 115 -4.17 -5.19 -3.57
N SER A 116 -4.21 -5.22 -4.91
CA SER A 116 -4.95 -6.21 -5.68
C SER A 116 -3.98 -7.11 -6.43
N CYS A 117 -4.18 -8.40 -6.33
CA CYS A 117 -3.39 -9.43 -6.97
C CYS A 117 -4.31 -10.34 -7.77
N GLY A 118 -4.07 -10.43 -9.08
CA GLY A 118 -4.91 -11.22 -9.96
C GLY A 118 -4.26 -11.44 -11.32
N ARG A 119 -5.07 -11.85 -12.27
CA ARG A 119 -4.66 -12.05 -13.64
C ARG A 119 -5.49 -11.12 -14.52
N ASP A 120 -4.82 -10.39 -15.40
CA ASP A 120 -5.52 -9.62 -16.43
C ASP A 120 -6.30 -10.54 -17.38
N THR A 121 -7.51 -10.15 -17.71
CA THR A 121 -8.39 -10.82 -18.64
C THR A 121 -8.30 -10.24 -20.06
N GLY A 122 -7.43 -9.29 -20.27
CA GLY A 122 -7.17 -8.58 -21.53
C GLY A 122 -7.65 -7.15 -21.50
N SER A 123 -7.08 -6.31 -22.35
CA SER A 123 -7.42 -4.87 -22.49
C SER A 123 -7.30 -4.09 -21.17
N PHE A 124 -6.37 -4.46 -20.30
CA PHE A 124 -6.17 -3.86 -18.96
C PHE A 124 -7.42 -3.88 -18.07
N ASN A 125 -8.32 -4.82 -18.26
CA ASN A 125 -9.58 -4.88 -17.50
C ASN A 125 -9.31 -5.05 -16.01
N PHE A 126 -8.34 -5.92 -15.64
CA PHE A 126 -7.98 -6.11 -14.24
C PHE A 126 -7.49 -4.80 -13.60
N GLU A 127 -6.57 -4.10 -14.27
CA GLU A 127 -6.00 -2.86 -13.76
C GLU A 127 -7.06 -1.77 -13.63
N LYS A 128 -7.96 -1.63 -14.61
CA LYS A 128 -9.04 -0.64 -14.58
C LYS A 128 -10.04 -0.88 -13.46
N GLU A 129 -10.52 -2.11 -13.33
CA GLU A 129 -11.49 -2.48 -12.30
C GLU A 129 -10.92 -2.31 -10.89
N GLU A 130 -9.70 -2.81 -10.68
CA GLU A 130 -9.07 -2.74 -9.36
C GLU A 130 -8.62 -1.30 -9.01
N LEU A 131 -8.13 -0.53 -9.98
CA LEU A 131 -7.83 0.89 -9.75
C LEU A 131 -9.08 1.66 -9.33
N LEU A 132 -10.20 1.47 -10.03
CA LEU A 132 -11.46 2.12 -9.67
C LEU A 132 -11.91 1.72 -8.25
N LYS A 133 -11.76 0.45 -7.89
CA LYS A 133 -12.04 -0.05 -6.55
C LYS A 133 -11.15 0.61 -5.49
N HIS A 134 -9.84 0.76 -5.76
CA HIS A 134 -8.91 1.45 -4.88
C HIS A 134 -9.28 2.93 -4.71
N LEU A 135 -9.56 3.64 -5.81
CA LEU A 135 -9.95 5.05 -5.78
C LEU A 135 -11.26 5.25 -5.01
N THR A 136 -12.27 4.42 -5.28
CA THR A 136 -13.56 4.48 -4.57
C THR A 136 -13.39 4.22 -3.08
N THR A 137 -12.60 3.21 -2.71
CA THR A 137 -12.33 2.89 -1.31
C THR A 137 -11.59 4.03 -0.60
N SER A 138 -10.56 4.61 -1.24
CA SER A 138 -9.82 5.74 -0.67
C SER A 138 -10.71 6.98 -0.55
N TYR A 139 -11.61 7.22 -1.51
CA TYR A 139 -12.60 8.29 -1.43
C TYR A 139 -13.48 8.14 -0.19
N GLU A 140 -14.01 6.97 0.06
CA GLU A 140 -14.88 6.72 1.22
C GLU A 140 -14.14 6.82 2.55
N ILE A 141 -12.89 6.37 2.59
CA ILE A 141 -12.04 6.59 3.76
C ILE A 141 -11.92 8.08 4.04
N CYS A 142 -11.51 8.88 3.05
CA CYS A 142 -11.39 10.32 3.20
C CYS A 142 -12.71 10.99 3.63
N LYS A 143 -13.82 10.62 3.00
CA LYS A 143 -15.15 11.13 3.39
C LYS A 143 -15.52 10.76 4.81
N SER A 144 -15.18 9.55 5.26
CA SER A 144 -15.45 9.10 6.64
C SER A 144 -14.70 9.91 7.69
N TYR A 145 -13.61 10.59 7.32
CA TYR A 145 -12.82 11.51 8.15
C TYR A 145 -13.18 12.99 7.94
N GLY A 146 -14.27 13.28 7.21
CA GLY A 146 -14.77 14.64 7.01
C GLY A 146 -14.04 15.44 5.93
N VAL A 147 -13.26 14.79 5.07
CA VAL A 147 -12.64 15.49 3.93
C VAL A 147 -13.72 15.85 2.91
N GLU A 148 -13.94 17.14 2.68
CA GLU A 148 -15.03 17.61 1.81
C GLU A 148 -14.69 17.53 0.33
N LYS A 149 -13.46 17.91 -0.04
CA LYS A 149 -13.00 17.96 -1.43
C LYS A 149 -11.85 16.98 -1.64
N ILE A 150 -12.01 16.10 -2.61
CA ILE A 150 -11.04 15.07 -2.97
C ILE A 150 -10.83 15.14 -4.47
N TYR A 151 -9.57 15.18 -4.87
CA TYR A 151 -9.15 15.16 -6.27
C TYR A 151 -8.21 13.99 -6.49
N TYR A 152 -8.34 13.33 -7.60
CA TYR A 152 -7.40 12.31 -8.06
C TYR A 152 -6.71 12.82 -9.31
N GLU A 153 -5.42 12.62 -9.37
CA GLU A 153 -4.59 12.88 -10.54
C GLU A 153 -3.91 11.58 -10.95
N ILE A 154 -4.11 11.18 -12.19
CA ILE A 154 -3.44 10.02 -12.78
C ILE A 154 -2.20 10.51 -13.51
N ILE A 155 -1.03 10.16 -12.99
CA ILE A 155 0.26 10.54 -13.56
C ILE A 155 0.88 9.31 -14.20
N PRO A 156 1.08 9.28 -15.53
CA PRO A 156 1.78 8.20 -16.18
C PRO A 156 3.20 8.03 -15.61
N CYS A 157 3.54 6.79 -15.28
CA CYS A 157 4.85 6.43 -14.77
C CYS A 157 5.63 5.61 -15.80
N LYS A 158 6.81 5.16 -15.42
CA LYS A 158 7.73 4.34 -16.18
C LYS A 158 7.02 3.24 -17.01
N GLY A 159 7.10 3.33 -18.33
CA GLY A 159 6.46 2.38 -19.25
C GLY A 159 5.08 2.80 -19.76
N TYR A 160 4.52 3.87 -19.22
CA TYR A 160 3.27 4.46 -19.68
C TYR A 160 3.47 5.93 -20.01
N ASP A 161 2.78 6.41 -21.03
CA ASP A 161 2.66 7.81 -21.40
C ASP A 161 1.18 8.22 -21.48
N SER A 162 0.92 9.50 -21.74
CA SER A 162 -0.44 10.01 -21.84
C SER A 162 -1.27 9.43 -22.99
N GLN A 163 -0.63 8.73 -23.93
CA GLN A 163 -1.28 8.07 -25.08
C GLN A 163 -1.42 6.57 -24.88
N SER A 164 -0.94 6.04 -23.75
CA SER A 164 -1.10 4.62 -23.44
C SER A 164 -2.58 4.23 -23.34
N PRO A 165 -3.01 3.10 -23.91
CA PRO A 165 -4.41 2.68 -23.90
C PRO A 165 -5.03 2.66 -22.50
N LEU A 166 -4.27 2.27 -21.49
CA LEU A 166 -4.73 2.26 -20.09
C LEU A 166 -5.07 3.67 -19.56
N ILE A 167 -4.42 4.71 -20.09
CA ILE A 167 -4.62 6.09 -19.64
C ILE A 167 -5.75 6.77 -20.42
N MET A 168 -5.97 6.35 -21.68
CA MET A 168 -6.96 6.95 -22.58
C MET A 168 -8.38 6.40 -22.36
N GLU A 169 -8.54 5.23 -21.76
CA GLU A 169 -9.81 4.59 -21.44
C GLU A 169 -10.29 4.94 -20.03
#